data_65a1e07701a71bf688730f6456ca8efd
#
_entry.id   65a1e07701a71bf688730f6456ca8efd
#
_cell.length_a   1.000
_cell.length_b   1.000
_cell.length_c   1.000
_cell.angle_alpha   90.00
_cell.angle_beta   90.00
_cell.angle_gamma   90.00
#
_symmetry.space_group_name_H-M   'P 1'
#
loop_
_entity.id
_entity.type
_entity.pdbx_description
1 polymer ?
#
loop_
_entity_poly.entity_id
_entity_poly.type
_entity_poly.pdbx_seq_one_letter_code
_entity_poly.pdbx_strand_id
1 'polypeptide(L)'
;YNSVVAYRISDFDKLKRLKKKVQKLNKNIFYDIDDYIFNYEDIKDIGFLKGKEYRNYENYTKLIKSCMTLCDGYIVSTLSLKKVIEEQFPGKMVVINRNVASMEMTIASLTVDKVEKDYITLGYFSGTKTHNDDFESIKEELLDIMRKNVNVHLLIGGQIELPAEFNEVKDQIETFKFVAWQDLPQLIAKADINLMPLENMMFHECKSENKWMEAALVNVPTIASWNNELATVIK
;
A
#
# COMPACT_ATOMS: atom_id res chain seq x y z
N TYR A 1 19.98 -4.71 24.00
CA TYR A 1 18.75 -5.04 23.24
C TYR A 1 18.40 -6.51 23.52
N ASN A 2 17.08 -6.81 23.69
CA ASN A 2 16.64 -8.16 24.04
C ASN A 2 16.08 -8.92 22.82
N SER A 3 15.91 -8.26 21.66
CA SER A 3 15.33 -8.83 20.46
C SER A 3 16.02 -8.28 19.20
N VAL A 4 15.85 -9.00 18.10
CA VAL A 4 16.24 -8.60 16.74
C VAL A 4 15.00 -8.55 15.89
N VAL A 5 14.86 -7.52 15.08
CA VAL A 5 13.79 -7.38 14.09
C VAL A 5 14.33 -7.65 12.70
N ALA A 6 13.66 -8.51 11.96
CA ALA A 6 13.96 -8.87 10.57
C ALA A 6 12.83 -8.36 9.67
N TYR A 7 13.04 -7.19 9.01
CA TYR A 7 12.05 -6.59 8.14
C TYR A 7 12.09 -7.22 6.74
N ARG A 8 10.98 -7.84 6.33
CA ARG A 8 10.69 -8.39 4.98
C ARG A 8 11.86 -9.19 4.36
N ILE A 9 12.68 -9.85 5.17
CA ILE A 9 13.83 -10.62 4.67
C ILE A 9 13.35 -11.89 3.95
N SER A 10 13.80 -12.12 2.72
CA SER A 10 13.49 -13.31 1.90
C SER A 10 14.70 -14.26 1.74
N ASP A 11 15.86 -13.92 2.31
CA ASP A 11 17.05 -14.79 2.34
C ASP A 11 16.98 -15.75 3.54
N PHE A 12 16.43 -16.95 3.29
CA PHE A 12 16.25 -17.98 4.29
C PHE A 12 17.55 -18.40 4.98
N ASP A 13 18.62 -18.59 4.23
CA ASP A 13 19.90 -19.06 4.78
C ASP A 13 20.56 -17.98 5.65
N LYS A 14 20.48 -16.74 5.22
CA LYS A 14 20.95 -15.60 6.02
C LYS A 14 20.17 -15.48 7.32
N LEU A 15 18.84 -15.56 7.26
CA LEU A 15 17.99 -15.51 8.45
C LEU A 15 18.23 -16.69 9.38
N LYS A 16 18.41 -17.90 8.84
CA LYS A 16 18.72 -19.11 9.61
C LYS A 16 20.08 -18.99 10.35
N ARG A 17 21.10 -18.43 9.70
CA ARG A 17 22.38 -18.12 10.36
C ARG A 17 22.23 -17.08 11.47
N LEU A 18 21.43 -16.02 11.22
CA LEU A 18 21.13 -15.00 12.21
C LEU A 18 20.38 -15.59 13.39
N LYS A 19 19.34 -16.42 13.16
CA LYS A 19 18.58 -17.11 14.21
C LYS A 19 19.48 -17.90 15.15
N LYS A 20 20.44 -18.68 14.62
CA LYS A 20 21.39 -19.43 15.43
C LYS A 20 22.25 -18.53 16.33
N LYS A 21 22.67 -17.35 15.85
CA LYS A 21 23.42 -16.37 16.66
C LYS A 21 22.55 -15.75 17.75
N VAL A 22 21.32 -15.37 17.41
CA VAL A 22 20.35 -14.76 18.34
C VAL A 22 20.01 -15.73 19.48
N GLN A 23 19.78 -17.01 19.16
CA GLN A 23 19.51 -18.07 20.14
C GLN A 23 20.70 -18.31 21.13
N LYS A 24 21.92 -18.27 20.64
CA LYS A 24 23.11 -18.38 21.51
C LYS A 24 23.20 -17.24 22.54
N LEU A 25 22.57 -16.13 22.28
CA LEU A 25 22.53 -14.97 23.15
C LEU A 25 21.23 -14.93 24.02
N ASN A 26 20.42 -16.00 24.01
CA ASN A 26 19.11 -16.07 24.67
C ASN A 26 18.20 -14.90 24.30
N LYS A 27 18.18 -14.52 23.01
CA LYS A 27 17.36 -13.43 22.48
C LYS A 27 16.34 -13.96 21.48
N ASN A 28 15.31 -13.14 21.23
CA ASN A 28 14.23 -13.42 20.28
C ASN A 28 14.49 -12.73 18.95
N ILE A 29 13.93 -13.30 17.87
CA ILE A 29 13.88 -12.69 16.56
C ILE A 29 12.41 -12.54 16.14
N PHE A 30 12.02 -11.32 15.80
CA PHE A 30 10.70 -10.97 15.28
C PHE A 30 10.78 -10.70 13.79
N TYR A 31 9.77 -11.19 13.06
CA TYR A 31 9.62 -10.86 11.65
C TYR A 31 8.68 -9.66 11.53
N ASP A 32 9.14 -8.60 10.89
CA ASP A 32 8.36 -7.40 10.64
C ASP A 32 7.85 -7.43 9.19
N ILE A 33 6.52 -7.36 9.03
CA ILE A 33 5.83 -7.43 7.75
C ILE A 33 4.58 -6.56 7.78
N ASP A 34 4.47 -5.67 6.81
CA ASP A 34 3.40 -4.66 6.69
C ASP A 34 2.39 -4.95 5.56
N ASP A 35 2.64 -6.01 4.75
CA ASP A 35 1.78 -6.46 3.66
C ASP A 35 1.48 -7.95 3.73
N TYR A 36 0.32 -8.37 3.21
CA TYR A 36 -0.08 -9.77 3.09
C TYR A 36 0.57 -10.46 1.87
N ILE A 37 1.88 -10.69 1.93
CA ILE A 37 2.69 -11.23 0.84
C ILE A 37 3.34 -12.59 1.16
N PHE A 38 2.79 -13.35 2.08
CA PHE A 38 3.34 -14.63 2.55
C PHE A 38 2.42 -15.83 2.35
N ASN A 39 1.23 -15.65 1.79
CA ASN A 39 0.35 -16.74 1.38
C ASN A 39 0.04 -16.63 -0.11
N TYR A 40 0.73 -17.44 -0.90
CA TYR A 40 0.62 -17.42 -2.35
C TYR A 40 -0.79 -17.74 -2.86
N GLU A 41 -1.48 -18.70 -2.23
CA GLU A 41 -2.82 -19.13 -2.66
C GLU A 41 -3.85 -17.99 -2.63
N ASP A 42 -3.71 -17.05 -1.71
CA ASP A 42 -4.62 -15.92 -1.57
C ASP A 42 -4.26 -14.72 -2.45
N ILE A 43 -3.02 -14.68 -2.97
CA ILE A 43 -2.51 -13.55 -3.76
C ILE A 43 -2.22 -13.90 -5.22
N LYS A 44 -2.39 -15.18 -5.62
CA LYS A 44 -2.11 -15.65 -6.98
C LYS A 44 -3.02 -15.03 -8.05
N ASP A 45 -4.22 -14.61 -7.66
CA ASP A 45 -5.24 -14.06 -8.54
C ASP A 45 -5.13 -12.52 -8.68
N ILE A 46 -4.11 -11.90 -8.08
CA ILE A 46 -3.82 -10.47 -8.30
C ILE A 46 -3.40 -10.28 -9.76
N GLY A 47 -4.25 -9.61 -10.54
CA GLY A 47 -4.25 -9.64 -12.02
C GLY A 47 -3.03 -9.05 -12.73
N PHE A 48 -2.18 -8.28 -12.02
CA PHE A 48 -1.01 -7.64 -12.62
C PHE A 48 0.18 -8.58 -12.84
N LEU A 49 0.19 -9.78 -12.24
CA LEU A 49 1.29 -10.73 -12.34
C LEU A 49 1.14 -11.66 -13.54
N LYS A 50 2.07 -11.59 -14.50
CA LYS A 50 2.06 -12.47 -15.71
C LYS A 50 3.44 -13.06 -15.96
N GLY A 51 3.45 -14.30 -16.45
CA GLY A 51 4.66 -14.95 -16.98
C GLY A 51 5.80 -15.09 -15.98
N LYS A 52 6.95 -14.46 -16.27
CA LYS A 52 8.15 -14.51 -15.42
C LYS A 52 7.98 -13.74 -14.10
N GLU A 53 7.25 -12.62 -14.13
CA GLU A 53 6.99 -11.81 -12.94
C GLU A 53 6.15 -12.59 -11.93
N TYR A 54 5.12 -13.30 -12.42
CA TYR A 54 4.31 -14.20 -11.60
C TYR A 54 5.16 -15.25 -10.87
N ARG A 55 6.05 -15.97 -11.60
CA ARG A 55 6.94 -16.97 -10.97
C ARG A 55 7.92 -16.38 -9.97
N ASN A 56 8.43 -15.20 -10.25
CA ASN A 56 9.33 -14.51 -9.33
C ASN A 56 8.60 -14.12 -8.04
N TYR A 57 7.38 -13.63 -8.16
CA TYR A 57 6.56 -13.24 -7.02
C TYR A 57 6.11 -14.45 -6.20
N GLU A 58 5.72 -15.55 -6.85
CA GLU A 58 5.43 -16.83 -6.20
C GLU A 58 6.62 -17.32 -5.37
N ASN A 59 7.81 -17.34 -5.95
CA ASN A 59 9.03 -17.74 -5.25
C ASN A 59 9.34 -16.80 -4.08
N TYR A 60 9.19 -15.50 -4.28
CA TYR A 60 9.38 -14.50 -3.23
C TYR A 60 8.42 -14.73 -2.06
N THR A 61 7.14 -14.93 -2.33
CA THR A 61 6.12 -15.22 -1.31
C THR A 61 6.42 -16.48 -0.51
N LYS A 62 6.84 -17.56 -1.19
CA LYS A 62 7.25 -18.81 -0.53
C LYS A 62 8.49 -18.64 0.35
N LEU A 63 9.46 -17.83 -0.09
CA LEU A 63 10.65 -17.51 0.70
C LEU A 63 10.32 -16.66 1.93
N ILE A 64 9.46 -15.65 1.79
CA ILE A 64 8.95 -14.87 2.92
C ILE A 64 8.31 -15.79 3.96
N LYS A 65 7.35 -16.64 3.55
CA LYS A 65 6.69 -17.58 4.47
C LYS A 65 7.68 -18.51 5.16
N SER A 66 8.66 -19.02 4.42
CA SER A 66 9.71 -19.86 4.99
C SER A 66 10.57 -19.12 6.02
N CYS A 67 10.90 -17.86 5.75
CA CYS A 67 11.62 -17.02 6.70
C CYS A 67 10.80 -16.76 7.97
N MET A 68 9.50 -16.50 7.83
CA MET A 68 8.59 -16.28 8.95
C MET A 68 8.55 -17.48 9.91
N THR A 69 8.63 -18.72 9.41
CA THR A 69 8.67 -19.93 10.28
C THR A 69 9.86 -19.97 11.23
N LEU A 70 10.96 -19.28 10.90
CA LEU A 70 12.16 -19.24 11.74
C LEU A 70 12.02 -18.27 12.93
N CYS A 71 11.04 -17.38 12.93
CA CYS A 71 10.94 -16.29 13.89
C CYS A 71 10.13 -16.68 15.14
N ASP A 72 10.39 -15.99 16.24
CA ASP A 72 9.75 -16.24 17.53
C ASP A 72 8.41 -15.50 17.65
N GLY A 73 8.23 -14.46 16.85
CA GLY A 73 7.01 -13.67 16.78
C GLY A 73 7.01 -12.73 15.59
N TYR A 74 5.99 -11.88 15.50
CA TYR A 74 5.73 -11.02 14.35
C TYR A 74 5.38 -9.61 14.77
N ILE A 75 5.78 -8.65 13.95
CA ILE A 75 5.35 -7.26 14.00
C ILE A 75 4.59 -6.98 12.70
N VAL A 76 3.39 -6.39 12.82
CA VAL A 76 2.48 -6.17 11.70
C VAL A 76 1.87 -4.78 11.76
N SER A 77 1.40 -4.26 10.61
CA SER A 77 0.85 -2.91 10.53
C SER A 77 -0.65 -2.83 10.88
N THR A 78 -1.43 -3.91 10.71
CA THR A 78 -2.89 -3.86 10.81
C THR A 78 -3.46 -5.00 11.66
N LEU A 79 -4.69 -4.80 12.15
CA LEU A 79 -5.41 -5.84 12.90
C LEU A 79 -5.78 -7.03 12.03
N SER A 80 -6.17 -6.78 10.76
CA SER A 80 -6.50 -7.83 9.81
C SER A 80 -5.28 -8.72 9.52
N LEU A 81 -4.11 -8.09 9.30
CA LEU A 81 -2.85 -8.82 9.11
C LEU A 81 -2.46 -9.62 10.35
N LYS A 82 -2.69 -9.07 11.57
CA LYS A 82 -2.48 -9.79 12.81
C LYS A 82 -3.34 -11.07 12.87
N LYS A 83 -4.64 -10.97 12.59
CA LYS A 83 -5.57 -12.12 12.61
C LYS A 83 -5.09 -13.23 11.66
N VAL A 84 -4.75 -12.87 10.43
CA VAL A 84 -4.25 -13.82 9.43
C VAL A 84 -2.97 -14.53 9.90
N ILE A 85 -2.05 -13.78 10.51
CA ILE A 85 -0.79 -14.37 11.01
C ILE A 85 -1.05 -15.27 12.22
N GLU A 86 -1.92 -14.89 13.15
CA GLU A 86 -2.29 -15.73 14.31
C GLU A 86 -2.93 -17.07 13.88
N GLU A 87 -3.72 -17.05 12.79
CA GLU A 87 -4.29 -18.27 12.21
C GLU A 87 -3.24 -19.16 11.55
N GLN A 88 -2.30 -18.56 10.79
CA GLN A 88 -1.27 -19.32 10.06
C GLN A 88 -0.10 -19.78 10.93
N PHE A 89 0.17 -19.07 12.02
CA PHE A 89 1.30 -19.34 12.93
C PHE A 89 0.82 -19.37 14.40
N PRO A 90 -0.03 -20.33 14.76
CA PRO A 90 -0.66 -20.38 16.09
C PRO A 90 0.39 -20.45 17.22
N GLY A 91 0.08 -19.78 18.33
CA GLY A 91 0.94 -19.74 19.51
C GLY A 91 2.14 -18.80 19.42
N LYS A 92 2.29 -18.04 18.35
CA LYS A 92 3.32 -17.00 18.22
C LYS A 92 2.80 -15.65 18.70
N MET A 93 3.69 -14.86 19.29
CA MET A 93 3.37 -13.46 19.64
C MET A 93 3.23 -12.63 18.37
N VAL A 94 2.14 -11.86 18.25
CA VAL A 94 1.94 -10.91 17.15
C VAL A 94 1.65 -9.53 17.74
N VAL A 95 2.49 -8.56 17.41
CA VAL A 95 2.41 -7.17 17.89
C VAL A 95 2.01 -6.28 16.73
N ILE A 96 1.05 -5.39 16.94
CA ILE A 96 0.70 -4.35 15.96
C ILE A 96 1.61 -3.14 16.18
N ASN A 97 2.28 -2.72 15.11
CA ASN A 97 3.02 -1.48 15.01
C ASN A 97 2.52 -0.79 13.73
N ARG A 98 1.56 0.13 13.88
CA ARG A 98 0.93 0.80 12.73
C ARG A 98 1.93 1.61 11.93
N ASN A 99 1.72 1.68 10.63
CA ASN A 99 2.42 2.64 9.79
C ASN A 99 2.06 4.06 10.21
N VAL A 100 3.07 4.92 10.24
CA VAL A 100 2.93 6.33 10.64
C VAL A 100 3.75 7.23 9.72
N ALA A 101 3.35 8.47 9.60
CA ALA A 101 4.15 9.46 8.89
C ALA A 101 5.50 9.67 9.59
N SER A 102 6.58 9.71 8.82
CA SER A 102 7.87 10.12 9.39
C SER A 102 7.89 11.62 9.68
N MET A 103 8.81 12.06 10.54
CA MET A 103 9.01 13.48 10.81
C MET A 103 9.38 14.23 9.52
N GLU A 104 10.22 13.63 8.68
CA GLU A 104 10.64 14.21 7.40
C GLU A 104 9.46 14.39 6.44
N MET A 105 8.56 13.40 6.36
CA MET A 105 7.34 13.52 5.55
C MET A 105 6.41 14.59 6.09
N THR A 106 6.24 14.66 7.40
CA THR A 106 5.46 15.72 8.06
C THR A 106 6.03 17.10 7.75
N ILE A 107 7.35 17.29 7.85
CA ILE A 107 8.01 18.56 7.52
C ILE A 107 7.81 18.91 6.04
N ALA A 108 8.01 17.96 5.14
CA ALA A 108 7.78 18.17 3.70
C ALA A 108 6.33 18.60 3.41
N SER A 109 5.37 18.06 4.15
CA SER A 109 3.95 18.39 4.00
C SER A 109 3.60 19.80 4.52
N LEU A 110 4.29 20.29 5.55
CA LEU A 110 4.05 21.64 6.10
C LEU A 110 4.45 22.78 5.14
N THR A 111 5.31 22.52 4.18
CA THR A 111 5.81 23.51 3.21
C THR A 111 5.05 23.50 1.88
N VAL A 112 3.94 22.73 1.81
CA VAL A 112 3.15 22.58 0.60
C VAL A 112 2.09 23.67 0.52
N ASP A 113 2.10 24.43 -0.58
CA ASP A 113 1.06 25.41 -0.88
C ASP A 113 -0.04 24.78 -1.74
N LYS A 114 -1.29 24.95 -1.32
CA LYS A 114 -2.44 24.56 -2.12
C LYS A 114 -2.65 25.56 -3.24
N VAL A 115 -2.74 25.05 -4.48
CA VAL A 115 -3.01 25.89 -5.65
C VAL A 115 -4.51 26.10 -5.80
N GLU A 116 -4.94 27.37 -5.80
CA GLU A 116 -6.34 27.70 -6.14
C GLU A 116 -6.58 27.48 -7.64
N LYS A 117 -7.72 26.87 -7.95
CA LYS A 117 -8.16 26.54 -9.31
C LYS A 117 -9.70 26.55 -9.38
N ASP A 118 -10.24 26.70 -10.57
CA ASP A 118 -11.68 26.78 -10.85
C ASP A 118 -12.28 25.43 -11.26
N TYR A 119 -11.51 24.34 -11.10
CA TYR A 119 -11.94 22.97 -11.37
C TYR A 119 -11.59 22.04 -10.21
N ILE A 120 -12.30 20.93 -10.12
CA ILE A 120 -12.10 19.90 -9.09
C ILE A 120 -11.16 18.83 -9.63
N THR A 121 -10.15 18.46 -8.87
CA THR A 121 -9.20 17.41 -9.23
C THR A 121 -9.36 16.18 -8.33
N LEU A 122 -9.69 15.06 -8.94
CA LEU A 122 -9.64 13.75 -8.32
C LEU A 122 -8.23 13.19 -8.48
N GLY A 123 -7.54 12.89 -7.38
CA GLY A 123 -6.16 12.38 -7.40
C GLY A 123 -6.12 10.88 -7.16
N TYR A 124 -5.39 10.16 -8.01
CA TYR A 124 -5.06 8.75 -7.80
C TYR A 124 -3.55 8.54 -7.85
N PHE A 125 -2.96 8.08 -6.74
CA PHE A 125 -1.52 7.96 -6.58
C PHE A 125 -1.12 6.51 -6.34
N SER A 126 -0.20 5.97 -7.19
CA SER A 126 0.25 4.59 -7.09
C SER A 126 1.73 4.43 -7.36
N GLY A 127 2.45 3.85 -6.38
CA GLY A 127 3.88 3.56 -6.51
C GLY A 127 4.19 2.32 -7.37
N THR A 128 3.20 1.48 -7.67
CA THR A 128 3.39 0.20 -8.37
C THR A 128 2.21 -0.14 -9.27
N LYS A 129 2.46 -0.98 -10.29
CA LYS A 129 1.41 -1.50 -11.20
C LYS A 129 0.37 -2.41 -10.51
N THR A 130 0.61 -2.79 -9.26
CA THR A 130 -0.28 -3.64 -8.48
C THR A 130 -1.66 -3.04 -8.22
N HIS A 131 -1.83 -1.76 -8.52
CA HIS A 131 -3.06 -1.00 -8.30
C HIS A 131 -3.84 -0.71 -9.59
N ASN A 132 -3.48 -1.33 -10.73
CA ASN A 132 -4.25 -1.17 -11.96
C ASN A 132 -5.66 -1.73 -11.82
N ASP A 133 -5.80 -2.89 -11.18
CA ASP A 133 -7.11 -3.54 -10.96
C ASP A 133 -7.97 -2.72 -9.99
N ASP A 134 -7.36 -2.14 -8.94
CA ASP A 134 -8.04 -1.19 -8.05
C ASP A 134 -8.58 0.02 -8.82
N PHE A 135 -7.80 0.60 -9.73
CA PHE A 135 -8.23 1.73 -10.57
C PHE A 135 -9.32 1.31 -11.56
N GLU A 136 -9.17 0.14 -12.18
CA GLU A 136 -10.15 -0.41 -13.12
C GLU A 136 -11.52 -0.59 -12.44
N SER A 137 -11.56 -0.90 -11.14
CA SER A 137 -12.80 -1.11 -10.37
C SER A 137 -13.69 0.13 -10.25
N ILE A 138 -13.13 1.33 -10.48
CA ILE A 138 -13.87 2.62 -10.42
C ILE A 138 -13.90 3.33 -11.77
N LYS A 139 -13.43 2.68 -12.84
CA LYS A 139 -13.27 3.29 -14.16
C LYS A 139 -14.55 3.87 -14.71
N GLU A 140 -15.62 3.11 -14.70
CA GLU A 140 -16.90 3.52 -15.31
C GLU A 140 -17.51 4.73 -14.59
N GLU A 141 -17.45 4.76 -13.25
CA GLU A 141 -17.93 5.86 -12.43
C GLU A 141 -17.12 7.14 -12.67
N LEU A 142 -15.80 7.01 -12.79
CA LEU A 142 -14.91 8.14 -13.10
C LEU A 142 -15.22 8.71 -14.48
N LEU A 143 -15.33 7.86 -15.50
CA LEU A 143 -15.68 8.29 -16.86
C LEU A 143 -17.03 8.95 -16.90
N ASP A 144 -18.04 8.39 -16.23
CA ASP A 144 -19.39 8.96 -16.19
C ASP A 144 -19.40 10.36 -15.54
N ILE A 145 -18.67 10.55 -14.44
CA ILE A 145 -18.53 11.84 -13.76
C ILE A 145 -17.81 12.85 -14.66
N MET A 146 -16.71 12.48 -15.28
CA MET A 146 -15.91 13.37 -16.12
C MET A 146 -16.62 13.77 -17.41
N ARG A 147 -17.34 12.86 -18.05
CA ARG A 147 -18.19 13.14 -19.23
C ARG A 147 -19.29 14.15 -18.93
N LYS A 148 -19.89 14.06 -17.74
CA LYS A 148 -20.99 14.95 -17.31
C LYS A 148 -20.50 16.30 -16.81
N ASN A 149 -19.23 16.40 -16.38
CA ASN A 149 -18.71 17.57 -15.69
C ASN A 149 -17.32 17.94 -16.24
N VAL A 150 -17.28 18.88 -17.16
CA VAL A 150 -16.02 19.35 -17.78
C VAL A 150 -15.03 20.01 -16.80
N ASN A 151 -15.52 20.44 -15.65
CA ASN A 151 -14.71 21.00 -14.56
C ASN A 151 -14.22 19.96 -13.55
N VAL A 152 -14.42 18.65 -13.82
CA VAL A 152 -13.82 17.57 -13.02
C VAL A 152 -12.62 17.01 -13.77
N HIS A 153 -11.47 17.05 -13.15
CA HIS A 153 -10.21 16.60 -13.70
C HIS A 153 -9.66 15.39 -12.92
N LEU A 154 -8.86 14.57 -13.57
CA LEU A 154 -8.19 13.42 -12.99
C LEU A 154 -6.68 13.64 -12.98
N LEU A 155 -6.06 13.51 -11.80
CA LEU A 155 -4.63 13.58 -11.61
C LEU A 155 -4.10 12.19 -11.28
N ILE A 156 -3.26 11.64 -12.16
CA ILE A 156 -2.63 10.33 -11.96
C ILE A 156 -1.17 10.52 -11.59
N GLY A 157 -0.78 10.02 -10.42
CA GLY A 157 0.62 9.98 -9.98
C GLY A 157 1.17 8.57 -9.93
N GLY A 158 2.27 8.29 -10.65
CA GLY A 158 2.99 7.03 -10.58
C GLY A 158 2.83 6.09 -11.78
N GLN A 159 2.72 4.78 -11.54
CA GLN A 159 2.75 3.74 -12.58
C GLN A 159 1.35 3.16 -12.83
N ILE A 160 0.47 3.93 -13.42
CA ILE A 160 -0.86 3.47 -13.85
C ILE A 160 -0.94 3.48 -15.36
N GLU A 161 -1.44 2.41 -15.94
CA GLU A 161 -1.80 2.31 -17.34
C GLU A 161 -3.28 2.67 -17.49
N LEU A 162 -3.55 3.87 -17.99
CA LEU A 162 -4.94 4.31 -18.19
C LEU A 162 -5.61 3.49 -19.29
N PRO A 163 -6.81 2.96 -19.06
CA PRO A 163 -7.63 2.32 -20.07
C PRO A 163 -7.90 3.26 -21.27
N ALA A 164 -8.03 2.67 -22.46
CA ALA A 164 -8.19 3.42 -23.71
C ALA A 164 -9.43 4.32 -23.74
N GLU A 165 -10.46 3.99 -22.97
CA GLU A 165 -11.71 4.74 -22.81
C GLU A 165 -11.45 6.16 -22.27
N PHE A 166 -10.39 6.36 -21.48
CA PHE A 166 -10.03 7.70 -20.98
C PHE A 166 -9.52 8.66 -22.08
N ASN A 167 -9.24 8.16 -23.30
CA ASN A 167 -8.88 9.03 -24.43
C ASN A 167 -9.96 10.07 -24.79
N GLU A 168 -11.22 9.77 -24.52
CA GLU A 168 -12.34 10.69 -24.79
C GLU A 168 -12.39 11.90 -23.83
N VAL A 169 -11.78 11.78 -22.65
CA VAL A 169 -11.68 12.83 -21.62
C VAL A 169 -10.23 13.25 -21.35
N LYS A 170 -9.32 12.99 -22.29
CA LYS A 170 -7.89 13.23 -22.15
C LYS A 170 -7.50 14.66 -21.74
N ASP A 171 -8.30 15.65 -22.17
CA ASP A 171 -8.05 17.07 -21.88
C ASP A 171 -8.36 17.41 -20.39
N GLN A 172 -9.03 16.52 -19.68
CA GLN A 172 -9.30 16.60 -18.23
C GLN A 172 -8.31 15.75 -17.41
N ILE A 173 -7.24 15.20 -18.03
CA ILE A 173 -6.32 14.28 -17.34
C ILE A 173 -4.91 14.83 -17.31
N GLU A 174 -4.33 14.90 -16.12
CA GLU A 174 -2.91 15.19 -15.89
C GLU A 174 -2.22 13.95 -15.35
N THR A 175 -1.06 13.58 -15.89
CA THR A 175 -0.29 12.43 -15.46
C THR A 175 1.11 12.81 -15.03
N PHE A 176 1.55 12.29 -13.89
CA PHE A 176 2.91 12.44 -13.37
C PHE A 176 3.58 11.08 -13.27
N LYS A 177 4.85 11.01 -13.63
CA LYS A 177 5.69 9.84 -13.38
C LYS A 177 5.89 9.65 -11.88
N PHE A 178 6.47 8.52 -11.51
CA PHE A 178 6.90 8.27 -10.14
C PHE A 178 7.79 9.42 -9.65
N VAL A 179 7.44 9.99 -8.50
CA VAL A 179 8.20 11.04 -7.81
C VAL A 179 8.89 10.47 -6.57
N ALA A 180 9.94 11.13 -6.11
CA ALA A 180 10.54 10.81 -4.82
C ALA A 180 9.53 11.08 -3.69
N TRP A 181 9.64 10.36 -2.58
CA TRP A 181 8.71 10.52 -1.46
C TRP A 181 8.69 11.94 -0.87
N GLN A 182 9.79 12.68 -0.99
CA GLN A 182 9.90 14.08 -0.57
C GLN A 182 8.99 15.01 -1.39
N ASP A 183 8.76 14.69 -2.66
CA ASP A 183 7.96 15.49 -3.59
C ASP A 183 6.48 15.03 -3.63
N LEU A 184 6.18 13.87 -3.03
CA LEU A 184 4.84 13.30 -3.02
C LEU A 184 3.80 14.21 -2.34
N PRO A 185 4.07 14.87 -1.20
CA PRO A 185 3.12 15.82 -0.61
C PRO A 185 2.71 16.95 -1.55
N GLN A 186 3.66 17.53 -2.30
CA GLN A 186 3.39 18.58 -3.28
C GLN A 186 2.52 18.07 -4.44
N LEU A 187 2.70 16.81 -4.85
CA LEU A 187 1.89 16.21 -5.89
C LEU A 187 0.47 15.93 -5.40
N ILE A 188 0.31 15.35 -4.20
CA ILE A 188 -1.00 15.06 -3.60
C ILE A 188 -1.80 16.34 -3.36
N ALA A 189 -1.16 17.42 -2.92
CA ALA A 189 -1.82 18.70 -2.67
C ALA A 189 -2.45 19.37 -3.90
N LYS A 190 -2.09 18.92 -5.11
CA LYS A 190 -2.78 19.34 -6.34
C LYS A 190 -4.19 18.73 -6.47
N ALA A 191 -4.48 17.65 -5.75
CA ALA A 191 -5.81 17.06 -5.74
C ALA A 191 -6.73 17.77 -4.74
N ASP A 192 -8.03 17.80 -5.03
CA ASP A 192 -9.07 18.21 -4.08
C ASP A 192 -9.64 17.02 -3.32
N ILE A 193 -9.62 15.84 -3.95
CA ILE A 193 -10.06 14.57 -3.37
C ILE A 193 -9.06 13.49 -3.77
N ASN A 194 -8.53 12.76 -2.79
CA ASN A 194 -7.71 11.57 -3.01
C ASN A 194 -8.61 10.34 -3.17
N LEU A 195 -8.34 9.51 -4.17
CA LEU A 195 -9.05 8.25 -4.41
C LEU A 195 -8.22 7.08 -3.92
N MET A 196 -8.84 6.20 -3.13
CA MET A 196 -8.24 4.97 -2.61
C MET A 196 -9.18 3.78 -2.83
N PRO A 197 -9.49 3.43 -4.10
CA PRO A 197 -10.22 2.21 -4.39
C PRO A 197 -9.38 1.00 -4.01
N LEU A 198 -10.02 -0.04 -3.51
CA LEU A 198 -9.44 -1.33 -3.19
C LEU A 198 -10.45 -2.41 -3.56
N GLU A 199 -10.03 -3.43 -4.28
CA GLU A 199 -10.85 -4.61 -4.54
C GLU A 199 -11.14 -5.39 -3.24
N ASN A 200 -12.28 -6.05 -3.20
CA ASN A 200 -12.67 -6.86 -2.03
C ASN A 200 -11.93 -8.20 -2.02
N MET A 201 -10.73 -8.20 -1.49
CA MET A 201 -9.89 -9.40 -1.31
C MET A 201 -9.07 -9.31 -0.01
N MET A 202 -8.67 -10.46 0.54
CA MET A 202 -7.91 -10.53 1.80
C MET A 202 -6.61 -9.72 1.75
N PHE A 203 -5.95 -9.67 0.58
CA PHE A 203 -4.76 -8.84 0.38
C PHE A 203 -5.02 -7.36 0.68
N HIS A 204 -6.17 -6.84 0.23
CA HIS A 204 -6.55 -5.45 0.46
C HIS A 204 -7.13 -5.22 1.86
N GLU A 205 -7.80 -6.21 2.46
CA GLU A 205 -8.24 -6.14 3.87
C GLU A 205 -7.06 -5.99 4.84
N CYS A 206 -5.88 -6.48 4.47
CA CYS A 206 -4.67 -6.36 5.28
C CYS A 206 -3.89 -5.05 5.06
N LYS A 207 -4.28 -4.21 4.09
CA LYS A 207 -3.56 -2.96 3.81
C LYS A 207 -3.77 -1.91 4.90
N SER A 208 -2.71 -1.16 5.15
CA SER A 208 -2.75 -0.01 6.05
C SER A 208 -3.22 1.26 5.35
N GLU A 209 -3.53 2.26 6.14
CA GLU A 209 -4.09 3.56 5.77
C GLU A 209 -3.08 4.55 5.15
N ASN A 210 -1.96 4.11 4.61
CA ASN A 210 -0.88 4.98 4.14
C ASN A 210 -1.34 6.06 3.15
N LYS A 211 -2.10 5.70 2.11
CA LYS A 211 -2.59 6.68 1.11
C LYS A 211 -3.51 7.74 1.73
N TRP A 212 -4.34 7.33 2.70
CA TRP A 212 -5.18 8.26 3.46
C TRP A 212 -4.31 9.20 4.31
N MET A 213 -3.34 8.66 5.03
CA MET A 213 -2.43 9.43 5.89
C MET A 213 -1.62 10.45 5.09
N GLU A 214 -1.06 10.04 3.95
CA GLU A 214 -0.30 10.91 3.04
C GLU A 214 -1.17 12.09 2.52
N ALA A 215 -2.42 11.81 2.16
CA ALA A 215 -3.37 12.85 1.75
C ALA A 215 -3.79 13.76 2.90
N ALA A 216 -4.04 13.19 4.09
CA ALA A 216 -4.41 13.95 5.28
C ALA A 216 -3.33 14.94 5.71
N LEU A 217 -2.04 14.61 5.54
CA LEU A 217 -0.92 15.52 5.86
C LEU A 217 -0.93 16.82 5.07
N VAL A 218 -1.56 16.82 3.90
CA VAL A 218 -1.70 18.01 3.02
C VAL A 218 -3.15 18.50 2.90
N ASN A 219 -4.00 18.12 3.86
CA ASN A 219 -5.41 18.50 3.94
C ASN A 219 -6.25 18.13 2.70
N VAL A 220 -5.97 16.97 2.09
CA VAL A 220 -6.75 16.41 0.99
C VAL A 220 -7.63 15.28 1.53
N PRO A 221 -8.97 15.41 1.48
CA PRO A 221 -9.89 14.36 1.90
C PRO A 221 -9.77 13.15 0.99
N THR A 222 -10.01 11.96 1.56
CA THR A 222 -9.93 10.69 0.82
C THR A 222 -11.30 10.03 0.71
N ILE A 223 -11.64 9.59 -0.51
CA ILE A 223 -12.72 8.63 -0.76
C ILE A 223 -12.05 7.26 -0.94
N ALA A 224 -12.45 6.28 -0.13
CA ALA A 224 -11.87 4.95 -0.13
C ALA A 224 -12.93 3.86 -0.23
N SER A 225 -12.55 2.69 -0.78
CA SER A 225 -13.35 1.49 -0.63
C SER A 225 -13.47 1.10 0.84
N TRP A 226 -14.64 0.56 1.22
CA TRP A 226 -14.83 0.10 2.58
C TRP A 226 -13.95 -1.11 2.87
N ASN A 227 -13.16 -1.04 3.94
CA ASN A 227 -12.55 -2.19 4.59
C ASN A 227 -12.44 -1.95 6.10
N ASN A 228 -12.17 -3.02 6.86
CA ASN A 228 -12.18 -2.96 8.33
C ASN A 228 -11.09 -2.04 8.90
N GLU A 229 -9.93 -1.93 8.25
CA GLU A 229 -8.82 -1.09 8.73
C GLU A 229 -9.11 0.39 8.42
N LEU A 230 -9.54 0.70 7.19
CA LEU A 230 -9.86 2.07 6.79
C LEU A 230 -11.05 2.64 7.56
N ALA A 231 -12.04 1.83 7.89
CA ALA A 231 -13.18 2.22 8.72
C ALA A 231 -12.78 2.71 10.13
N THR A 232 -11.58 2.43 10.60
CA THR A 232 -11.07 2.93 11.88
C THR A 232 -10.60 4.38 11.81
N VAL A 233 -10.27 4.88 10.63
CA VAL A 233 -9.67 6.21 10.41
C VAL A 233 -10.51 7.10 9.49
N ILE A 234 -11.20 6.54 8.51
CA ILE A 234 -12.08 7.25 7.57
C ILE A 234 -13.52 7.09 8.04
N LYS A 235 -14.20 8.21 8.27
CA LYS A 235 -15.59 8.27 8.76
C LYS A 235 -16.50 8.93 7.75
#